data_f627b99e65325c0ea2e07844f9b1cf57
#
_entry.id   f627b99e65325c0ea2e07844f9b1cf57
#
_cell.length_a   1.000
_cell.length_b   1.000
_cell.length_c   1.000
_cell.angle_alpha   90.00
_cell.angle_beta   90.00
_cell.angle_gamma   90.00
#
_symmetry.space_group_name_H-M   'P 1'
#
loop_
_entity.id
_entity.type
_entity.pdbx_description
1 polymer ?
#
loop_
_entity_poly.entity_id
_entity_poly.type
_entity_poly.pdbx_seq_one_letter_code
_entity_poly.pdbx_strand_id
1 'polypeptide(L)'
;MGGHRAGNIASEMAVTALGAAWVSSEIETVNQVREWFAENLEAVNRQIHLAGQDDEHKGMGTTLEALAFVEGQVIYAHVGDSRIGLIRQGEYQQLTSDHSLVNALLRAGQITEEEAAHHPQRNIITQSIGQKDELEPDYGLLTVEADDYILINSDGLTNMIGPDEIRDIVLSDVSLEEKAQTLIRFANNAGGLDNITVVLLHFSEEDAA
;
A
#
# COMPACT_ATOMS: atom_id res chain seq x y z
N MET A 1 -2.59 7.51 9.59
CA MET A 1 -3.42 6.71 10.52
C MET A 1 -4.49 7.63 11.07
N GLY A 2 -5.74 7.21 10.95
CA GLY A 2 -6.91 8.06 11.15
C GLY A 2 -6.91 8.84 12.45
N GLY A 3 -6.94 10.15 12.32
CA GLY A 3 -7.11 11.07 13.44
C GLY A 3 -5.91 11.29 14.35
N HIS A 4 -4.77 10.67 14.12
CA HIS A 4 -3.56 10.95 14.88
C HIS A 4 -2.89 12.22 14.35
N ARG A 5 -2.55 13.12 15.28
CA ARG A 5 -1.78 14.32 14.97
C ARG A 5 -0.48 13.91 14.28
N ALA A 6 -0.13 14.61 13.19
CA ALA A 6 1.10 14.43 12.43
C ALA A 6 1.23 13.16 11.56
N GLY A 7 0.14 12.45 11.24
CA GLY A 7 0.16 11.40 10.22
C GLY A 7 0.58 11.91 8.84
N ASN A 8 0.16 13.14 8.50
CA ASN A 8 0.59 13.83 7.28
C ASN A 8 2.10 14.12 7.28
N ILE A 9 2.69 14.44 8.42
CA ILE A 9 4.14 14.67 8.55
C ILE A 9 4.89 13.36 8.36
N ALA A 10 4.43 12.28 9.00
CA ALA A 10 5.05 10.97 8.86
C ALA A 10 5.03 10.47 7.41
N SER A 11 3.91 10.60 6.70
CA SER A 11 3.80 10.20 5.29
C SER A 11 4.67 11.07 4.38
N GLU A 12 4.72 12.39 4.58
CA GLU A 12 5.59 13.30 3.84
C GLU A 12 7.07 12.97 4.06
N MET A 13 7.48 12.71 5.31
CA MET A 13 8.84 12.29 5.63
C MET A 13 9.20 10.99 4.92
N ALA A 14 8.33 9.98 4.95
CA ALA A 14 8.56 8.69 4.32
C ALA A 14 8.76 8.83 2.81
N VAL A 15 7.82 9.49 2.12
CA VAL A 15 7.87 9.67 0.65
C VAL A 15 9.09 10.50 0.24
N THR A 16 9.37 11.59 0.97
CA THR A 16 10.51 12.47 0.64
C THR A 16 11.84 11.75 0.83
N ALA A 17 12.03 11.05 1.95
CA ALA A 17 13.27 10.37 2.24
C ALA A 17 13.53 9.20 1.26
N LEU A 18 12.52 8.35 1.02
CA LEU A 18 12.64 7.25 0.06
C LEU A 18 12.83 7.75 -1.36
N GLY A 19 12.08 8.77 -1.79
CA GLY A 19 12.24 9.36 -3.12
C GLY A 19 13.63 9.96 -3.35
N ALA A 20 14.18 10.68 -2.37
CA ALA A 20 15.52 11.23 -2.46
C ALA A 20 16.60 10.12 -2.50
N ALA A 21 16.46 9.09 -1.69
CA ALA A 21 17.37 7.95 -1.69
C ALA A 21 17.29 7.16 -3.01
N TRP A 22 16.10 6.98 -3.59
CA TRP A 22 15.91 6.30 -4.88
C TRP A 22 16.56 7.04 -6.03
N VAL A 23 16.37 8.36 -6.15
CA VAL A 23 16.94 9.19 -7.22
C VAL A 23 18.47 9.19 -7.18
N SER A 24 19.08 9.00 -6.01
CA SER A 24 20.54 8.93 -5.85
C SER A 24 21.10 7.50 -5.96
N SER A 25 20.26 6.50 -6.16
CA SER A 25 20.69 5.10 -6.28
C SER A 25 21.03 4.74 -7.74
N GLU A 26 21.93 3.76 -7.90
CA GLU A 26 22.29 3.16 -9.21
C GLU A 26 21.82 1.69 -9.22
N ILE A 27 20.49 1.48 -9.09
CA ILE A 27 19.88 0.15 -9.00
C ILE A 27 19.50 -0.33 -10.39
N GLU A 28 19.98 -1.52 -10.73
CA GLU A 28 19.75 -2.15 -12.03
C GLU A 28 19.11 -3.55 -11.91
N THR A 29 19.16 -4.18 -10.71
CA THR A 29 18.71 -5.55 -10.52
C THR A 29 17.71 -5.71 -9.39
N VAL A 30 16.89 -6.76 -9.47
CA VAL A 30 15.90 -7.18 -8.46
C VAL A 30 16.53 -7.31 -7.06
N ASN A 31 17.71 -7.93 -6.97
CA ASN A 31 18.37 -8.13 -5.68
C ASN A 31 18.80 -6.80 -5.04
N GLN A 32 19.31 -5.87 -5.84
CA GLN A 32 19.66 -4.54 -5.37
C GLN A 32 18.45 -3.76 -4.85
N VAL A 33 17.28 -3.87 -5.52
CA VAL A 33 16.03 -3.27 -5.01
C VAL A 33 15.67 -3.81 -3.64
N ARG A 34 15.77 -5.12 -3.45
CA ARG A 34 15.41 -5.77 -2.19
C ARG A 34 16.31 -5.32 -1.04
N GLU A 35 17.62 -5.26 -1.28
CA GLU A 35 18.59 -4.74 -0.31
C GLU A 35 18.32 -3.26 0.00
N TRP A 36 18.07 -2.48 -1.05
CA TRP A 36 17.74 -1.07 -0.91
C TRP A 36 16.48 -0.83 -0.08
N PHE A 37 15.41 -1.60 -0.31
CA PHE A 37 14.20 -1.51 0.51
C PHE A 37 14.50 -1.82 1.97
N ALA A 38 15.23 -2.90 2.26
CA ALA A 38 15.56 -3.29 3.62
C ALA A 38 16.30 -2.18 4.38
N GLU A 39 17.34 -1.60 3.76
CA GLU A 39 18.17 -0.56 4.39
C GLU A 39 17.40 0.77 4.54
N ASN A 40 16.72 1.21 3.50
CA ASN A 40 16.08 2.53 3.49
C ASN A 40 14.77 2.57 4.29
N LEU A 41 13.99 1.48 4.32
CA LEU A 41 12.80 1.40 5.16
C LEU A 41 13.14 1.42 6.64
N GLU A 42 14.21 0.71 7.05
CA GLU A 42 14.70 0.78 8.43
C GLU A 42 15.18 2.19 8.80
N ALA A 43 15.92 2.84 7.90
CA ALA A 43 16.42 4.21 8.13
C ALA A 43 15.26 5.22 8.27
N VAL A 44 14.27 5.15 7.39
CA VAL A 44 13.08 6.01 7.42
C VAL A 44 12.22 5.73 8.66
N ASN A 45 12.03 4.45 9.01
CA ASN A 45 11.32 4.08 10.22
C ASN A 45 11.96 4.71 11.46
N ARG A 46 13.27 4.56 11.61
CA ARG A 46 14.03 5.15 12.73
C ARG A 46 13.92 6.67 12.75
N GLN A 47 14.01 7.33 11.60
CA GLN A 47 13.89 8.78 11.50
C GLN A 47 12.51 9.27 11.98
N ILE A 48 11.42 8.64 11.52
CA ILE A 48 10.05 8.99 11.91
C ILE A 48 9.80 8.64 13.38
N HIS A 49 10.30 7.49 13.85
CA HIS A 49 10.20 7.08 15.25
C HIS A 49 10.85 8.09 16.19
N LEU A 50 12.05 8.55 15.87
CA LEU A 50 12.76 9.56 16.66
C LEU A 50 12.02 10.92 16.65
N ALA A 51 11.52 11.34 15.50
CA ALA A 51 10.74 12.57 15.39
C ALA A 51 9.40 12.48 16.14
N GLY A 52 8.83 11.27 16.28
CA GLY A 52 7.61 11.01 17.03
C GLY A 52 7.78 10.91 18.55
N GLN A 53 8.99 11.16 19.08
CA GLN A 53 9.23 11.14 20.54
C GLN A 53 8.94 12.48 21.23
N ASP A 54 8.83 13.57 20.49
CA ASP A 54 8.44 14.84 21.05
C ASP A 54 6.92 14.91 21.33
N ASP A 55 6.51 15.80 22.24
CA ASP A 55 5.09 15.91 22.67
C ASP A 55 4.15 16.36 21.54
N GLU A 56 4.65 17.06 20.54
CA GLU A 56 3.87 17.58 19.41
C GLU A 56 3.57 16.48 18.37
N HIS A 57 4.53 15.56 18.16
CA HIS A 57 4.46 14.51 17.15
C HIS A 57 4.30 13.10 17.74
N LYS A 58 4.00 13.02 19.02
CA LYS A 58 3.98 11.76 19.77
C LYS A 58 3.11 10.69 19.11
N GLY A 59 3.75 9.58 18.80
CA GLY A 59 3.09 8.41 18.21
C GLY A 59 2.70 8.59 16.75
N MET A 60 3.31 9.54 16.01
CA MET A 60 3.10 9.66 14.59
C MET A 60 3.56 8.39 13.87
N GLY A 61 2.91 8.06 12.78
CA GLY A 61 3.23 6.92 11.93
C GLY A 61 2.42 6.94 10.66
N THR A 62 2.85 6.14 9.69
CA THR A 62 2.19 6.00 8.40
C THR A 62 2.25 4.58 7.90
N THR A 63 1.25 4.17 7.09
CA THR A 63 1.38 3.00 6.22
C THR A 63 2.34 3.31 5.08
N LEU A 64 2.85 2.30 4.42
CA LEU A 64 3.70 2.46 3.24
C LEU A 64 3.48 1.33 2.25
N GLU A 65 3.24 1.72 1.01
CA GLU A 65 3.32 0.87 -0.17
C GLU A 65 4.41 1.45 -1.07
N ALA A 66 5.46 0.68 -1.32
CA ALA A 66 6.53 1.06 -2.22
C ALA A 66 6.70 0.01 -3.32
N LEU A 67 6.87 0.47 -4.55
CA LEU A 67 7.02 -0.34 -5.75
C LEU A 67 8.25 0.10 -6.52
N ALA A 68 9.02 -0.87 -7.03
CA ALA A 68 10.04 -0.65 -8.04
C ALA A 68 9.85 -1.62 -9.21
N PHE A 69 10.00 -1.10 -10.44
CA PHE A 69 9.95 -1.90 -11.65
C PHE A 69 11.36 -2.00 -12.24
N VAL A 70 11.91 -3.22 -12.31
CA VAL A 70 13.25 -3.51 -12.77
C VAL A 70 13.27 -4.88 -13.47
N GLU A 71 13.94 -5.00 -14.61
CA GLU A 71 14.12 -6.27 -15.33
C GLU A 71 12.79 -7.00 -15.65
N GLY A 72 11.72 -6.26 -16.02
CA GLY A 72 10.39 -6.85 -16.30
C GLY A 72 9.67 -7.38 -15.05
N GLN A 73 10.12 -7.01 -13.86
CA GLN A 73 9.55 -7.45 -12.59
C GLN A 73 9.21 -6.27 -11.68
N VAL A 74 8.11 -6.39 -10.98
CA VAL A 74 7.72 -5.48 -9.90
C VAL A 74 8.12 -6.09 -8.57
N ILE A 75 8.92 -5.35 -7.81
CA ILE A 75 9.23 -5.66 -6.43
C ILE A 75 8.49 -4.66 -5.57
N TYR A 76 7.84 -5.13 -4.52
CA TYR A 76 7.14 -4.25 -3.60
C TYR A 76 7.51 -4.50 -2.15
N ALA A 77 7.38 -3.45 -1.35
CA ALA A 77 7.44 -3.47 0.09
C ALA A 77 6.14 -2.92 0.67
N HIS A 78 5.63 -3.56 1.70
CA HIS A 78 4.33 -3.30 2.32
C HIS A 78 4.46 -3.14 3.83
N VAL A 79 3.85 -2.08 4.39
CA VAL A 79 3.69 -1.87 5.83
C VAL A 79 2.35 -1.19 6.10
N GLY A 80 1.46 -1.87 6.79
CA GLY A 80 0.17 -1.31 7.21
C GLY A 80 -1.04 -2.05 6.68
N ASP A 81 -2.12 -1.33 6.42
CA ASP A 81 -3.40 -1.81 5.89
C ASP A 81 -3.82 -1.14 4.58
N SER A 82 -2.94 -0.33 4.00
CA SER A 82 -3.02 0.03 2.58
C SER A 82 -2.72 -1.20 1.73
N ARG A 83 -3.14 -1.25 0.48
CA ARG A 83 -3.10 -2.48 -0.29
C ARG A 83 -2.45 -2.30 -1.65
N ILE A 84 -1.82 -3.36 -2.12
CA ILE A 84 -1.43 -3.54 -3.52
C ILE A 84 -2.29 -4.66 -4.09
N GLY A 85 -3.02 -4.37 -5.17
CA GLY A 85 -3.81 -5.32 -5.94
C GLY A 85 -3.30 -5.47 -7.35
N LEU A 86 -3.40 -6.68 -7.90
CA LEU A 86 -3.15 -7.01 -9.30
C LEU A 86 -4.47 -7.28 -10.00
N ILE A 87 -4.69 -6.67 -11.15
CA ILE A 87 -5.77 -7.03 -12.07
C ILE A 87 -5.09 -7.64 -13.30
N ARG A 88 -5.28 -8.95 -13.49
CA ARG A 88 -4.70 -9.75 -14.54
C ARG A 88 -5.77 -10.68 -15.12
N GLN A 89 -5.88 -10.77 -16.45
CA GLN A 89 -6.80 -11.68 -17.15
C GLN A 89 -8.26 -11.58 -16.68
N GLY A 90 -8.69 -10.39 -16.27
CA GLY A 90 -10.06 -10.16 -15.82
C GLY A 90 -10.34 -10.49 -14.36
N GLU A 91 -9.31 -10.84 -13.58
CA GLU A 91 -9.43 -11.16 -12.16
C GLU A 91 -8.69 -10.13 -11.29
N TYR A 92 -9.25 -9.81 -10.12
CA TYR A 92 -8.57 -9.02 -9.10
C TYR A 92 -7.95 -9.93 -8.04
N GLN A 93 -6.69 -9.71 -7.74
CA GLN A 93 -5.96 -10.39 -6.66
C GLN A 93 -5.29 -9.37 -5.75
N GLN A 94 -5.59 -9.38 -4.46
CA GLN A 94 -4.82 -8.63 -3.48
C GLN A 94 -3.45 -9.31 -3.27
N LEU A 95 -2.36 -8.57 -3.47
CA LEU A 95 -0.99 -9.06 -3.32
C LEU A 95 -0.47 -8.93 -1.89
N THR A 96 -0.91 -7.91 -1.16
CA THR A 96 -0.49 -7.63 0.23
C THR A 96 -1.42 -8.27 1.26
N SER A 97 -0.94 -8.44 2.48
CA SER A 97 -1.70 -8.98 3.60
C SER A 97 -1.74 -7.94 4.72
N ASP A 98 -2.90 -7.35 4.98
CA ASP A 98 -3.04 -6.22 5.90
C ASP A 98 -2.38 -6.51 7.27
N HIS A 99 -1.54 -5.61 7.75
CA HIS A 99 -1.02 -5.63 9.11
C HIS A 99 -2.08 -5.09 10.07
N SER A 100 -3.15 -5.84 10.24
CA SER A 100 -4.28 -5.49 11.11
C SER A 100 -4.58 -6.59 12.12
N LEU A 101 -5.22 -6.20 13.23
CA LEU A 101 -5.64 -7.16 14.26
C LEU A 101 -6.57 -8.22 13.68
N VAL A 102 -7.54 -7.82 12.89
CA VAL A 102 -8.53 -8.76 12.32
C VAL A 102 -7.87 -9.73 11.35
N ASN A 103 -6.91 -9.29 10.56
CA ASN A 103 -6.16 -10.19 9.68
C ASN A 103 -5.29 -11.19 10.47
N ALA A 104 -4.69 -10.76 11.57
CA ALA A 104 -3.96 -11.66 12.46
C ALA A 104 -4.89 -12.74 13.09
N LEU A 105 -6.10 -12.35 13.53
CA LEU A 105 -7.09 -13.27 14.06
C LEU A 105 -7.62 -14.25 12.98
N LEU A 106 -7.85 -13.75 11.76
CA LEU A 106 -8.28 -14.55 10.62
C LEU A 106 -7.23 -15.62 10.27
N ARG A 107 -5.96 -15.21 10.15
CA ARG A 107 -4.84 -16.14 9.87
C ARG A 107 -4.63 -17.18 10.98
N ALA A 108 -4.93 -16.82 12.22
CA ALA A 108 -4.91 -17.74 13.35
C ALA A 108 -6.15 -18.66 13.41
N GLY A 109 -7.12 -18.50 12.49
CA GLY A 109 -8.37 -19.28 12.47
C GLY A 109 -9.30 -18.98 13.65
N GLN A 110 -9.15 -17.81 14.29
CA GLN A 110 -9.94 -17.41 15.46
C GLN A 110 -11.25 -16.73 15.08
N ILE A 111 -11.32 -16.16 13.88
CA ILE A 111 -12.52 -15.56 13.29
C ILE A 111 -12.65 -15.96 11.83
N THR A 112 -13.86 -15.87 11.28
CA THR A 112 -14.15 -16.05 9.86
C THR A 112 -13.99 -14.73 9.08
N GLU A 113 -13.98 -14.80 7.76
CA GLU A 113 -13.96 -13.60 6.89
C GLU A 113 -15.18 -12.69 7.14
N GLU A 114 -16.35 -13.29 7.34
CA GLU A 114 -17.60 -12.57 7.66
C GLU A 114 -17.49 -11.83 9.00
N GLU A 115 -16.95 -12.48 10.03
CA GLU A 115 -16.70 -11.87 11.33
C GLU A 115 -15.64 -10.76 11.25
N ALA A 116 -14.59 -10.95 10.46
CA ALA A 116 -13.55 -9.95 10.22
C ALA A 116 -14.11 -8.67 9.57
N ALA A 117 -14.97 -8.80 8.57
CA ALA A 117 -15.58 -7.66 7.86
C ALA A 117 -16.42 -6.76 8.79
N HIS A 118 -17.02 -7.33 9.85
CA HIS A 118 -17.89 -6.61 10.80
C HIS A 118 -17.25 -6.43 12.18
N HIS A 119 -15.97 -6.76 12.32
CA HIS A 119 -15.31 -6.72 13.63
C HIS A 119 -15.19 -5.28 14.15
N PRO A 120 -15.50 -5.02 15.45
CA PRO A 120 -15.46 -3.67 16.03
C PRO A 120 -14.05 -3.06 16.05
N GLN A 121 -13.02 -3.90 15.99
CA GLN A 121 -11.62 -3.50 15.98
C GLN A 121 -10.94 -3.68 14.59
N ARG A 122 -11.71 -3.67 13.50
CA ARG A 122 -11.16 -3.88 12.14
C ARG A 122 -10.14 -2.83 11.71
N ASN A 123 -10.21 -1.63 12.30
CA ASN A 123 -9.30 -0.53 11.99
C ASN A 123 -8.04 -0.50 12.88
N ILE A 124 -7.79 -1.55 13.69
CA ILE A 124 -6.57 -1.61 14.50
C ILE A 124 -5.42 -2.15 13.65
N ILE A 125 -4.47 -1.27 13.34
CA ILE A 125 -3.24 -1.60 12.65
C ILE A 125 -2.21 -2.13 13.65
N THR A 126 -1.55 -3.23 13.32
CA THR A 126 -0.54 -3.87 14.17
C THR A 126 0.89 -3.43 13.86
N GLN A 127 1.11 -2.88 12.66
CA GLN A 127 2.40 -2.38 12.21
C GLN A 127 2.25 -1.15 11.30
N SER A 128 3.10 -0.15 11.54
CA SER A 128 3.24 1.04 10.68
C SER A 128 4.63 1.65 10.83
N ILE A 129 5.08 2.39 9.84
CA ILE A 129 6.34 3.13 9.86
C ILE A 129 6.31 4.17 10.99
N GLY A 130 7.35 4.21 11.80
CA GLY A 130 7.57 5.21 12.86
C GLY A 130 6.97 4.87 14.23
N GLN A 131 6.07 3.89 14.35
CA GLN A 131 5.46 3.55 15.64
C GLN A 131 6.37 2.77 16.58
N LYS A 132 7.23 1.92 16.04
CA LYS A 132 8.16 1.08 16.80
C LYS A 132 9.57 1.26 16.25
N ASP A 133 10.57 0.97 17.08
CA ASP A 133 11.96 0.99 16.66
C ASP A 133 12.26 -0.11 15.63
N GLU A 134 11.69 -1.30 15.82
CA GLU A 134 11.80 -2.43 14.89
C GLU A 134 10.65 -2.42 13.88
N LEU A 135 10.99 -2.67 12.62
CA LEU A 135 10.05 -2.75 11.49
C LEU A 135 10.25 -4.09 10.77
N GLU A 136 9.15 -4.77 10.48
CA GLU A 136 9.12 -6.04 9.72
C GLU A 136 8.26 -5.87 8.45
N PRO A 137 8.77 -5.23 7.38
CA PRO A 137 8.03 -5.06 6.14
C PRO A 137 7.79 -6.40 5.44
N ASP A 138 6.63 -6.57 4.81
CA ASP A 138 6.41 -7.64 3.85
C ASP A 138 6.98 -7.23 2.49
N TYR A 139 7.58 -8.19 1.79
CA TYR A 139 8.12 -8.00 0.44
C TYR A 139 7.49 -8.99 -0.52
N GLY A 140 7.25 -8.55 -1.74
CA GLY A 140 6.81 -9.42 -2.80
C GLY A 140 7.52 -9.14 -4.12
N LEU A 141 7.43 -10.11 -5.02
CA LEU A 141 7.99 -10.08 -6.35
C LEU A 141 6.93 -10.59 -7.34
N LEU A 142 6.73 -9.85 -8.40
CA LEU A 142 5.78 -10.17 -9.47
C LEU A 142 6.46 -9.97 -10.82
N THR A 143 6.47 -10.99 -11.68
CA THR A 143 6.75 -10.81 -13.10
C THR A 143 5.53 -10.22 -13.76
N VAL A 144 5.67 -9.08 -14.44
CA VAL A 144 4.54 -8.43 -15.12
C VAL A 144 4.23 -9.12 -16.44
N GLU A 145 2.96 -9.09 -16.80
CA GLU A 145 2.45 -9.54 -18.10
C GLU A 145 1.82 -8.34 -18.83
N ALA A 146 1.71 -8.43 -20.14
CA ALA A 146 1.01 -7.41 -20.91
C ALA A 146 -0.44 -7.27 -20.42
N ASP A 147 -0.91 -6.03 -20.38
CA ASP A 147 -2.24 -5.65 -19.89
C ASP A 147 -2.48 -5.86 -18.38
N ASP A 148 -1.42 -6.10 -17.61
CA ASP A 148 -1.53 -6.04 -16.16
C ASP A 148 -1.84 -4.63 -15.67
N TYR A 149 -2.71 -4.55 -14.65
CA TYR A 149 -2.85 -3.35 -13.84
C TYR A 149 -2.43 -3.64 -12.41
N ILE A 150 -1.65 -2.72 -11.84
CA ILE A 150 -1.37 -2.71 -10.40
C ILE A 150 -2.07 -1.51 -9.78
N LEU A 151 -2.89 -1.79 -8.79
CA LEU A 151 -3.59 -0.79 -7.98
C LEU A 151 -2.95 -0.70 -6.61
N ILE A 152 -2.51 0.50 -6.22
CA ILE A 152 -2.11 0.82 -4.85
C ILE A 152 -3.18 1.73 -4.27
N ASN A 153 -3.69 1.40 -3.11
CA ASN A 153 -4.75 2.20 -2.48
C ASN A 153 -4.69 2.19 -0.96
N SER A 154 -5.20 3.27 -0.37
CA SER A 154 -5.52 3.30 1.05
C SER A 154 -6.79 2.50 1.36
N ASP A 155 -6.98 2.13 2.61
CA ASP A 155 -8.17 1.42 3.10
C ASP A 155 -9.48 2.16 2.84
N GLY A 156 -9.44 3.49 2.72
CA GLY A 156 -10.58 4.32 2.32
C GLY A 156 -11.21 3.95 0.97
N LEU A 157 -10.48 3.26 0.08
CA LEU A 157 -11.07 2.70 -1.14
C LEU A 157 -11.76 1.36 -0.85
N THR A 158 -11.00 0.40 -0.32
CA THR A 158 -11.43 -1.01 -0.19
C THR A 158 -12.39 -1.26 0.97
N ASN A 159 -12.54 -0.30 1.89
CA ASN A 159 -13.61 -0.29 2.88
C ASN A 159 -14.96 0.16 2.29
N MET A 160 -14.96 0.80 1.11
CA MET A 160 -16.15 1.37 0.47
C MET A 160 -16.63 0.56 -0.73
N ILE A 161 -15.72 0.05 -1.57
CA ILE A 161 -16.06 -0.71 -2.77
C ILE A 161 -15.34 -2.06 -2.81
N GLY A 162 -16.03 -3.05 -3.34
CA GLY A 162 -15.54 -4.43 -3.37
C GLY A 162 -14.59 -4.73 -4.54
N PRO A 163 -13.94 -5.91 -4.53
CA PRO A 163 -12.98 -6.31 -5.56
C PRO A 163 -13.61 -6.38 -6.96
N ASP A 164 -14.86 -6.80 -7.09
CA ASP A 164 -15.55 -6.87 -8.37
C ASP A 164 -15.80 -5.47 -8.98
N GLU A 165 -16.21 -4.50 -8.16
CA GLU A 165 -16.39 -3.12 -8.61
C GLU A 165 -15.05 -2.48 -9.01
N ILE A 166 -13.98 -2.72 -8.23
CA ILE A 166 -12.64 -2.25 -8.56
C ILE A 166 -12.21 -2.81 -9.91
N ARG A 167 -12.32 -4.13 -10.11
CA ARG A 167 -11.98 -4.82 -11.36
C ARG A 167 -12.74 -4.21 -12.55
N ASP A 168 -14.05 -4.09 -12.43
CA ASP A 168 -14.90 -3.62 -13.53
C ASP A 168 -14.58 -2.16 -13.93
N ILE A 169 -14.25 -1.30 -12.96
CA ILE A 169 -13.81 0.07 -13.22
C ILE A 169 -12.43 0.07 -13.91
N VAL A 170 -11.48 -0.73 -13.42
CA VAL A 170 -10.12 -0.79 -13.99
C VAL A 170 -10.11 -1.36 -15.40
N LEU A 171 -10.99 -2.30 -15.72
CA LEU A 171 -11.10 -2.91 -17.05
C LEU A 171 -11.98 -2.10 -18.03
N SER A 172 -12.60 -1.01 -17.59
CA SER A 172 -13.41 -0.17 -18.47
C SER A 172 -12.57 0.50 -19.57
N ASP A 173 -13.19 0.80 -20.72
CA ASP A 173 -12.51 1.41 -21.87
C ASP A 173 -12.44 2.94 -21.75
N VAL A 174 -11.71 3.41 -20.75
CA VAL A 174 -11.43 4.84 -20.49
C VAL A 174 -9.96 5.02 -20.11
N SER A 175 -9.51 6.27 -20.04
CA SER A 175 -8.10 6.57 -19.65
C SER A 175 -7.77 6.13 -18.23
N LEU A 176 -6.47 5.89 -17.92
CA LEU A 176 -6.00 5.57 -16.56
C LEU A 176 -6.44 6.62 -15.55
N GLU A 177 -6.38 7.89 -15.92
CA GLU A 177 -6.81 8.99 -15.06
C GLU A 177 -8.31 8.91 -14.75
N GLU A 178 -9.16 8.65 -15.76
CA GLU A 178 -10.60 8.49 -15.57
C GLU A 178 -10.95 7.26 -14.73
N LYS A 179 -10.20 6.15 -14.86
CA LYS A 179 -10.33 4.97 -14.01
C LYS A 179 -10.06 5.33 -12.55
N ALA A 180 -8.91 5.97 -12.28
CA ALA A 180 -8.52 6.38 -10.92
C ALA A 180 -9.54 7.35 -10.30
N GLN A 181 -9.99 8.35 -11.05
CA GLN A 181 -11.04 9.29 -10.61
C GLN A 181 -12.37 8.58 -10.36
N THR A 182 -12.71 7.58 -11.17
CA THR A 182 -13.94 6.80 -11.01
C THR A 182 -13.90 5.94 -9.76
N LEU A 183 -12.77 5.28 -9.44
CA LEU A 183 -12.58 4.55 -8.19
C LEU A 183 -12.83 5.46 -6.97
N ILE A 184 -12.21 6.64 -6.94
CA ILE A 184 -12.39 7.61 -5.86
C ILE A 184 -13.85 8.07 -5.77
N ARG A 185 -14.49 8.37 -6.91
CA ARG A 185 -15.89 8.80 -6.96
C ARG A 185 -16.85 7.73 -6.44
N PHE A 186 -16.65 6.47 -6.81
CA PHE A 186 -17.46 5.35 -6.33
C PHE A 186 -17.32 5.16 -4.82
N ALA A 187 -16.11 5.16 -4.30
CA ALA A 187 -15.87 5.06 -2.87
C ALA A 187 -16.50 6.23 -2.08
N ASN A 188 -16.42 7.45 -2.59
CA ASN A 188 -17.09 8.62 -1.98
C ASN A 188 -18.62 8.47 -2.02
N ASN A 189 -19.20 7.97 -3.11
CA ASN A 189 -20.64 7.74 -3.22
C ASN A 189 -21.13 6.62 -2.30
N ALA A 190 -20.27 5.64 -2.01
CA ALA A 190 -20.55 4.55 -1.06
C ALA A 190 -20.45 4.98 0.42
N GLY A 191 -20.08 6.24 0.66
CA GLY A 191 -20.07 6.81 2.01
C GLY A 191 -18.86 7.71 2.31
N GLY A 192 -17.70 7.48 1.68
CA GLY A 192 -16.50 8.31 1.83
C GLY A 192 -16.09 8.50 3.28
N LEU A 193 -15.98 7.42 4.05
CA LEU A 193 -15.76 7.47 5.50
C LEU A 193 -14.33 7.83 5.89
N ASP A 194 -13.39 7.77 4.95
CA ASP A 194 -11.97 8.11 5.17
C ASP A 194 -11.35 8.76 3.93
N ASN A 195 -10.10 9.21 4.05
CA ASN A 195 -9.32 9.70 2.92
C ASN A 195 -9.05 8.57 1.92
N ILE A 196 -9.22 8.84 0.63
CA ILE A 196 -9.06 7.87 -0.44
C ILE A 196 -7.87 8.27 -1.29
N THR A 197 -6.86 7.41 -1.32
CA THR A 197 -5.71 7.53 -2.20
C THR A 197 -5.67 6.35 -3.16
N VAL A 198 -5.43 6.62 -4.44
CA VAL A 198 -5.32 5.62 -5.50
C VAL A 198 -4.14 5.94 -6.39
N VAL A 199 -3.29 4.95 -6.64
CA VAL A 199 -2.29 4.93 -7.71
C VAL A 199 -2.58 3.74 -8.60
N LEU A 200 -2.73 3.98 -9.90
CA LEU A 200 -3.00 2.92 -10.87
C LEU A 200 -1.90 2.88 -11.92
N LEU A 201 -1.29 1.71 -12.07
CA LEU A 201 -0.26 1.42 -13.07
C LEU A 201 -0.84 0.48 -14.11
N HIS A 202 -0.43 0.62 -15.38
CA HIS A 202 -0.75 -0.28 -16.47
C HIS A 202 0.55 -0.67 -17.16
N PHE A 203 0.74 -1.96 -17.42
CA PHE A 203 1.92 -2.51 -18.09
C PHE A 203 1.56 -2.90 -19.52
N SER A 204 2.31 -2.37 -20.46
CA SER A 204 2.16 -2.66 -21.90
C SER A 204 2.93 -3.91 -22.31
N GLU A 205 2.78 -4.34 -23.58
CA GLU A 205 3.60 -5.40 -24.15
C GLU A 205 5.12 -5.10 -24.09
N GLU A 206 5.50 -3.81 -24.17
CA GLU A 206 6.91 -3.40 -24.10
C GLU A 206 7.49 -3.56 -22.69
N ASP A 207 6.66 -3.43 -21.66
CA ASP A 207 7.08 -3.58 -20.26
C ASP A 207 7.21 -5.05 -19.84
N ALA A 208 6.50 -5.95 -20.53
CA ALA A 208 6.47 -7.38 -20.26
C ALA A 208 7.54 -8.20 -21.02
N ALA A 209 8.42 -7.53 -21.80
CA ALA A 209 9.39 -8.15 -22.73
C ALA A 209 10.74 -8.47 -22.06
#